data_d2229a2fa083e17c028e92371e8773a3
#
_entry.id   d2229a2fa083e17c028e92371e8773a3
#
_cell.length_a   1.000
_cell.length_b   1.000
_cell.length_c   1.000
_cell.angle_alpha   90.00
_cell.angle_beta   90.00
_cell.angle_gamma   90.00
#
_symmetry.space_group_name_H-M   'P 1'
#
loop_
_entity.id
_entity.type
_entity.pdbx_description
1 polymer ?
#
loop_
_entity_poly.entity_id
_entity_poly.type
_entity_poly.pdbx_seq_one_letter_code
_entity_poly.pdbx_strand_id
1 'polypeptide(L)'
;YDTVKLLYKFHQGKLSFKDLEDDFDATLKTGILYKDWGKGGFNFHGDDGGTLIHFIPKKFSDYILSKKEFTVIEKNIYDPESEVDADVIIDCRGRDESIQYQSIINPINSSMSACKDTEDIKDWSDHIARPHGWILGIPNKKSIYYEYFYNKKMSSKKDVISDFTEFLGIQPEKYQYINNYFADDIFVGERTIINGSRHYSLEPLESMSLQTYKDVAMKGLKYFFGILTKKEANKKVFDMIMKWESTLLWCYHSGSIYDTNFWNYAKNLDYRD
;
A
#
# COMPACT_ATOMS: atom_id res chain seq x y z
N TYR A 1 11.94 3.58 5.32
CA TYR A 1 13.44 3.68 5.34
C TYR A 1 14.01 3.86 3.95
N ASP A 2 13.65 3.00 3.02
CA ASP A 2 14.17 3.07 1.65
C ASP A 2 13.62 4.26 0.85
N THR A 3 12.40 4.71 1.10
CA THR A 3 11.83 5.90 0.45
C THR A 3 12.57 7.16 0.90
N VAL A 4 12.88 7.28 2.19
CA VAL A 4 13.71 8.39 2.71
C VAL A 4 15.13 8.30 2.17
N LYS A 5 15.72 7.09 2.10
CA LYS A 5 17.04 6.90 1.45
C LYS A 5 17.03 7.22 -0.03
N LEU A 6 15.95 6.91 -0.74
CA LEU A 6 15.78 7.26 -2.14
C LEU A 6 15.75 8.78 -2.30
N LEU A 7 14.91 9.46 -1.52
CA LEU A 7 14.83 10.91 -1.47
C LEU A 7 16.15 11.54 -1.02
N TYR A 8 16.82 10.96 -0.02
CA TYR A 8 18.14 11.38 0.44
C TYR A 8 19.19 11.26 -0.67
N LYS A 9 19.16 10.19 -1.49
CA LYS A 9 20.02 10.04 -2.67
C LYS A 9 19.73 11.08 -3.74
N PHE A 10 18.45 11.38 -4.00
CA PHE A 10 18.04 12.42 -4.97
C PHE A 10 18.56 13.80 -4.59
N HIS A 11 18.64 14.12 -3.31
CA HIS A 11 19.20 15.37 -2.81
C HIS A 11 20.70 15.31 -2.49
N GLN A 12 21.40 14.25 -2.90
CA GLN A 12 22.85 14.08 -2.65
C GLN A 12 23.25 14.28 -1.18
N GLY A 13 22.43 13.79 -0.26
CA GLY A 13 22.66 13.91 1.17
C GLY A 13 22.38 15.29 1.78
N LYS A 14 21.70 16.16 1.05
CA LYS A 14 21.33 17.51 1.55
C LYS A 14 19.90 17.59 2.04
N LEU A 15 19.10 16.51 1.90
CA LEU A 15 17.71 16.48 2.32
C LEU A 15 17.60 16.25 3.83
N SER A 16 17.04 17.19 4.55
CA SER A 16 16.63 17.02 5.95
C SER A 16 15.17 16.60 6.04
N PHE A 17 14.71 16.09 7.19
CA PHE A 17 13.28 15.84 7.42
C PHE A 17 12.46 17.11 7.23
N LYS A 18 12.99 18.25 7.65
CA LYS A 18 12.36 19.56 7.47
C LYS A 18 12.11 19.90 6.01
N ASP A 19 13.05 19.56 5.11
CA ASP A 19 12.87 19.76 3.67
C ASP A 19 11.72 18.90 3.13
N LEU A 20 11.59 17.65 3.61
CA LEU A 20 10.46 16.77 3.25
C LEU A 20 9.14 17.31 3.79
N GLU A 21 9.15 17.84 4.99
CA GLU A 21 8.01 18.47 5.62
C GLU A 21 7.53 19.70 4.86
N ASP A 22 8.46 20.54 4.41
CA ASP A 22 8.19 21.77 3.69
C ASP A 22 7.78 21.50 2.23
N ASP A 23 8.47 20.57 1.54
CA ASP A 23 8.27 20.29 0.12
C ASP A 23 6.97 19.51 -0.19
N PHE A 24 6.57 18.57 0.66
CA PHE A 24 5.38 17.74 0.37
C PHE A 24 4.53 17.34 1.59
N ASP A 25 4.55 18.18 2.62
CA ASP A 25 3.76 18.00 3.85
C ASP A 25 4.01 16.64 4.52
N ALA A 26 5.25 16.16 4.50
CA ALA A 26 5.59 14.94 5.18
C ALA A 26 5.41 15.08 6.69
N THR A 27 4.94 14.00 7.32
CA THR A 27 4.94 13.85 8.78
C THR A 27 5.74 12.62 9.16
N LEU A 28 6.34 12.68 10.36
CA LEU A 28 7.10 11.54 10.88
C LEU A 28 6.18 10.34 11.07
N LYS A 29 6.70 9.14 10.82
CA LYS A 29 6.06 7.88 11.17
C LYS A 29 7.00 7.03 12.01
N THR A 30 6.72 6.93 13.30
CA THR A 30 7.52 6.15 14.27
C THR A 30 7.06 4.71 14.37
N GLY A 31 5.80 4.41 13.99
CA GLY A 31 5.27 3.06 14.09
C GLY A 31 3.81 2.93 13.66
N ILE A 32 3.23 1.80 14.05
CA ILE A 32 1.82 1.47 13.89
C ILE A 32 1.26 1.12 15.27
N LEU A 33 0.15 1.76 15.66
CA LEU A 33 -0.62 1.39 16.83
C LEU A 33 -1.74 0.43 16.45
N TYR A 34 -1.63 -0.83 16.89
CA TYR A 34 -2.69 -1.83 16.78
C TYR A 34 -3.58 -1.76 18.01
N LYS A 35 -4.75 -1.14 17.87
CA LYS A 35 -5.73 -0.99 18.94
C LYS A 35 -6.88 -1.97 18.76
N ASP A 36 -7.28 -2.62 19.84
CA ASP A 36 -8.41 -3.57 19.92
C ASP A 36 -8.22 -4.85 19.07
N TRP A 37 -7.02 -5.08 18.48
CA TRP A 37 -6.61 -6.35 17.92
C TRP A 37 -6.21 -7.33 19.03
N GLY A 38 -6.28 -8.63 18.81
CA GLY A 38 -6.16 -9.70 19.81
C GLY A 38 -5.11 -9.49 20.90
N LYS A 39 -3.85 -9.30 20.52
CA LYS A 39 -2.76 -8.93 21.43
C LYS A 39 -2.27 -7.51 21.22
N GLY A 40 -3.18 -6.60 20.92
CA GLY A 40 -2.89 -5.22 20.49
C GLY A 40 -1.66 -4.58 21.15
N GLY A 41 -1.08 -3.61 20.51
CA GLY A 41 0.14 -2.97 20.99
C GLY A 41 0.68 -1.98 19.97
N PHE A 42 1.79 -1.35 20.33
CA PHE A 42 2.51 -0.45 19.45
C PHE A 42 3.68 -1.20 18.79
N ASN A 43 3.67 -1.23 17.46
CA ASN A 43 4.77 -1.78 16.69
C ASN A 43 5.67 -0.63 16.22
N PHE A 44 6.83 -0.48 16.83
CA PHE A 44 7.81 0.51 16.42
C PHE A 44 8.46 0.13 15.09
N HIS A 45 8.48 1.05 14.14
CA HIS A 45 9.31 0.91 12.96
C HIS A 45 10.74 1.33 13.32
N GLY A 46 11.58 0.36 13.60
CA GLY A 46 13.00 0.60 13.64
C GLY A 46 13.70 0.42 14.97
N ASP A 47 13.81 -0.80 15.40
CA ASP A 47 14.98 -1.21 16.18
C ASP A 47 16.28 -0.91 15.42
N ASP A 48 16.19 -0.71 14.09
CA ASP A 48 17.30 -0.38 13.18
C ASP A 48 17.49 1.14 12.94
N GLY A 49 16.81 2.00 13.70
CA GLY A 49 16.91 3.47 13.55
C GLY A 49 16.31 4.01 12.24
N GLY A 50 15.41 3.29 11.61
CA GLY A 50 14.72 3.70 10.38
C GLY A 50 13.57 4.66 10.66
N THR A 51 13.69 5.91 10.25
CA THR A 51 12.58 6.86 10.24
C THR A 51 11.74 6.63 8.99
N LEU A 52 10.43 6.43 9.14
CA LEU A 52 9.46 6.44 8.07
C LEU A 52 8.71 7.76 8.03
N ILE A 53 8.01 8.03 6.95
CA ILE A 53 7.21 9.22 6.77
C ILE A 53 5.83 8.90 6.22
N HIS A 54 4.83 9.68 6.63
CA HIS A 54 3.60 9.84 5.88
C HIS A 54 3.74 11.03 4.94
N PHE A 55 3.13 10.98 3.79
CA PHE A 55 3.14 12.07 2.82
C PHE A 55 1.87 12.08 1.97
N ILE A 56 1.57 13.23 1.39
CA ILE A 56 0.46 13.37 0.46
C ILE A 56 0.94 12.94 -0.94
N PRO A 57 0.38 11.85 -1.53
CA PRO A 57 0.88 11.29 -2.79
C PRO A 57 0.99 12.31 -3.94
N LYS A 58 0.00 13.20 -4.06
CA LYS A 58 0.02 14.24 -5.10
C LYS A 58 1.21 15.20 -4.94
N LYS A 59 1.45 15.69 -3.72
CA LYS A 59 2.58 16.61 -3.45
C LYS A 59 3.91 15.93 -3.68
N PHE A 60 4.03 14.66 -3.29
CA PHE A 60 5.22 13.87 -3.57
C PHE A 60 5.45 13.70 -5.08
N SER A 61 4.40 13.40 -5.86
CA SER A 61 4.50 13.34 -7.32
C SER A 61 4.92 14.68 -7.92
N ASP A 62 4.29 15.77 -7.51
CA ASP A 62 4.62 17.12 -7.99
C ASP A 62 6.09 17.47 -7.67
N TYR A 63 6.55 17.11 -6.46
CA TYR A 63 7.95 17.27 -6.06
C TYR A 63 8.91 16.49 -6.96
N ILE A 64 8.65 15.20 -7.20
CA ILE A 64 9.47 14.38 -8.10
C ILE A 64 9.52 14.99 -9.49
N LEU A 65 8.37 15.36 -10.05
CA LEU A 65 8.26 15.96 -11.38
C LEU A 65 9.01 17.31 -11.50
N SER A 66 9.12 18.06 -10.40
CA SER A 66 9.85 19.34 -10.36
C SER A 66 11.37 19.20 -10.49
N LYS A 67 11.94 18.02 -10.27
CA LYS A 67 13.42 17.83 -10.23
C LYS A 67 14.10 17.86 -11.60
N LYS A 68 13.36 17.85 -12.69
CA LYS A 68 13.88 17.95 -14.08
C LYS A 68 14.94 16.91 -14.47
N GLU A 69 15.02 15.80 -13.73
CA GLU A 69 15.96 14.70 -14.02
C GLU A 69 15.43 13.72 -15.08
N PHE A 70 14.19 13.94 -15.52
CA PHE A 70 13.51 13.11 -16.51
C PHE A 70 12.60 13.95 -17.40
N THR A 71 12.33 13.43 -18.60
CA THR A 71 11.38 14.02 -19.53
C THR A 71 9.98 13.50 -19.24
N VAL A 72 9.02 14.41 -19.07
CA VAL A 72 7.60 14.05 -18.94
C VAL A 72 6.95 14.22 -20.31
N ILE A 73 6.31 13.16 -20.80
CA ILE A 73 5.59 13.16 -22.07
C ILE A 73 4.12 12.80 -21.77
N GLU A 74 3.22 13.72 -22.05
CA GLU A 74 1.77 13.48 -21.97
C GLU A 74 1.30 12.82 -23.27
N LYS A 75 1.05 11.52 -23.22
CA LYS A 75 0.59 10.73 -24.35
C LYS A 75 -0.33 9.58 -23.89
N ASN A 76 -1.40 9.35 -24.61
CA ASN A 76 -2.15 8.10 -24.47
C ASN A 76 -1.34 6.97 -25.10
N ILE A 77 -1.00 5.96 -24.32
CA ILE A 77 -0.25 4.77 -24.75
C ILE A 77 -1.16 3.56 -24.61
N TYR A 78 -1.41 2.89 -25.71
CA TYR A 78 -2.23 1.67 -25.75
C TYR A 78 -1.35 0.42 -25.71
N ASP A 79 -0.29 0.41 -26.51
CA ASP A 79 0.70 -0.66 -26.53
C ASP A 79 2.11 -0.11 -26.25
N PRO A 80 2.64 -0.26 -25.02
CA PRO A 80 3.96 0.25 -24.66
C PRO A 80 5.09 -0.36 -25.50
N GLU A 81 4.98 -1.64 -25.87
CA GLU A 81 6.04 -2.33 -26.61
C GLU A 81 6.27 -1.72 -28.00
N SER A 82 5.21 -1.26 -28.67
CA SER A 82 5.31 -0.65 -30.01
C SER A 82 5.38 0.85 -30.01
N GLU A 83 4.86 1.52 -28.96
CA GLU A 83 4.69 2.98 -28.95
C GLU A 83 5.76 3.72 -28.15
N VAL A 84 6.53 3.02 -27.30
CA VAL A 84 7.58 3.61 -26.45
C VAL A 84 8.95 3.19 -26.95
N ASP A 85 9.77 4.18 -27.30
CA ASP A 85 11.18 3.96 -27.67
C ASP A 85 12.05 3.99 -26.42
N ALA A 86 12.26 2.81 -25.81
CA ALA A 86 13.07 2.61 -24.61
C ALA A 86 13.59 1.17 -24.54
N ASP A 87 14.75 0.97 -23.93
CA ASP A 87 15.33 -0.35 -23.71
C ASP A 87 14.54 -1.17 -22.66
N VAL A 88 13.98 -0.51 -21.66
CA VAL A 88 13.14 -1.10 -20.63
C VAL A 88 11.96 -0.20 -20.33
N ILE A 89 10.78 -0.80 -20.19
CA ILE A 89 9.52 -0.12 -19.90
C ILE A 89 9.01 -0.63 -18.53
N ILE A 90 8.61 0.28 -17.66
CA ILE A 90 7.91 -0.04 -16.41
C ILE A 90 6.47 0.46 -16.55
N ASP A 91 5.53 -0.46 -16.75
CA ASP A 91 4.12 -0.16 -16.99
C ASP A 91 3.30 -0.20 -15.69
N CYS A 92 2.84 0.98 -15.26
CA CYS A 92 2.05 1.17 -14.03
C CYS A 92 0.61 1.63 -14.30
N ARG A 93 0.07 1.43 -15.50
CA ARG A 93 -1.25 1.98 -15.93
C ARG A 93 -2.48 1.39 -15.22
N GLY A 94 -2.32 0.51 -14.26
CA GLY A 94 -3.42 -0.14 -13.56
C GLY A 94 -3.78 -1.52 -14.12
N ARG A 95 -4.78 -2.16 -13.50
CA ARG A 95 -5.21 -3.51 -13.85
C ARG A 95 -5.66 -3.59 -15.30
N ASP A 96 -5.32 -4.70 -15.97
CA ASP A 96 -5.64 -4.98 -17.36
C ASP A 96 -6.26 -6.37 -17.48
N GLU A 97 -7.40 -6.47 -18.16
CA GLU A 97 -8.14 -7.73 -18.29
C GLU A 97 -7.41 -8.76 -19.18
N SER A 98 -6.45 -8.33 -19.99
CA SER A 98 -5.62 -9.24 -20.80
C SER A 98 -4.55 -9.98 -20.00
N ILE A 99 -4.27 -9.53 -18.76
CA ILE A 99 -3.26 -10.11 -17.87
C ILE A 99 -3.94 -11.13 -16.94
N GLN A 100 -3.32 -12.28 -16.77
CA GLN A 100 -3.78 -13.28 -15.81
C GLN A 100 -3.39 -12.86 -14.38
N TYR A 101 -4.40 -12.82 -13.51
CA TYR A 101 -4.23 -12.47 -12.11
C TYR A 101 -4.69 -13.60 -11.19
N GLN A 102 -3.97 -13.79 -10.11
CA GLN A 102 -4.39 -14.57 -8.96
C GLN A 102 -4.96 -13.67 -7.87
N SER A 103 -5.96 -14.18 -7.14
CA SER A 103 -6.46 -13.51 -5.94
C SER A 103 -5.50 -13.75 -4.78
N ILE A 104 -5.27 -12.73 -3.96
CA ILE A 104 -4.61 -12.85 -2.66
C ILE A 104 -5.68 -13.19 -1.62
N ILE A 105 -5.41 -14.17 -0.75
CA ILE A 105 -6.30 -14.53 0.34
C ILE A 105 -6.35 -13.38 1.35
N ASN A 106 -7.53 -12.81 1.51
CA ASN A 106 -7.72 -11.63 2.35
C ASN A 106 -9.18 -11.49 2.78
N PRO A 107 -9.49 -11.15 4.04
CA PRO A 107 -10.87 -10.99 4.49
C PRO A 107 -11.54 -9.72 3.98
N ILE A 108 -10.78 -8.74 3.47
CA ILE A 108 -11.28 -7.42 3.05
C ILE A 108 -11.63 -7.39 1.56
N ASN A 109 -12.75 -6.73 1.22
CA ASN A 109 -13.15 -6.49 -0.17
C ASN A 109 -13.79 -5.12 -0.43
N SER A 110 -13.85 -4.27 0.59
CA SER A 110 -14.47 -2.95 0.49
C SER A 110 -13.85 -1.99 1.50
N SER A 111 -13.87 -0.71 1.17
CA SER A 111 -13.55 0.33 2.13
C SER A 111 -14.43 1.56 2.02
N MET A 112 -14.40 2.39 3.05
CA MET A 112 -14.94 3.74 3.06
C MET A 112 -13.99 4.68 3.79
N SER A 113 -13.92 5.92 3.35
CA SER A 113 -12.94 6.86 3.89
C SER A 113 -13.49 8.28 4.05
N ALA A 114 -12.87 9.02 4.97
CA ALA A 114 -13.04 10.46 5.15
C ALA A 114 -11.78 11.09 5.74
N CYS A 115 -11.66 12.42 5.61
CA CYS A 115 -10.67 13.20 6.32
C CYS A 115 -11.29 13.91 7.52
N LYS A 116 -10.56 13.96 8.63
CA LYS A 116 -10.97 14.69 9.82
C LYS A 116 -9.88 15.70 10.18
N ASP A 117 -10.24 16.97 10.16
CA ASP A 117 -9.35 18.03 10.64
C ASP A 117 -9.12 17.91 12.14
N THR A 118 -7.88 18.05 12.57
CA THR A 118 -7.48 17.98 13.97
C THR A 118 -6.12 18.64 14.16
N GLU A 119 -5.90 19.17 15.35
CA GLU A 119 -4.59 19.65 15.80
C GLU A 119 -3.81 18.56 16.57
N ASP A 120 -4.48 17.50 17.03
CA ASP A 120 -3.85 16.36 17.73
C ASP A 120 -3.27 15.36 16.71
N ILE A 121 -2.15 15.73 16.11
CA ILE A 121 -1.44 14.91 15.12
C ILE A 121 -0.46 13.99 15.82
N LYS A 122 -0.59 12.70 15.55
CA LYS A 122 0.35 11.66 16.03
C LYS A 122 1.45 11.42 15.01
N ASP A 123 2.55 10.86 15.47
CA ASP A 123 3.67 10.43 14.61
C ASP A 123 3.65 8.93 14.29
N TRP A 124 2.46 8.31 14.32
CA TRP A 124 2.24 6.91 13.95
C TRP A 124 0.95 6.73 13.15
N SER A 125 0.80 5.58 12.49
CA SER A 125 -0.48 5.15 11.92
C SER A 125 -1.32 4.43 12.97
N ASP A 126 -2.62 4.71 12.98
CA ASP A 126 -3.58 3.93 13.78
C ASP A 126 -4.16 2.78 12.95
N HIS A 127 -4.12 1.56 13.49
CA HIS A 127 -4.81 0.38 12.96
C HIS A 127 -5.77 -0.12 14.04
N ILE A 128 -7.03 0.30 13.95
CA ILE A 128 -8.01 0.10 15.01
C ILE A 128 -9.01 -0.98 14.58
N ALA A 129 -9.04 -2.11 15.28
CA ALA A 129 -10.07 -3.10 15.06
C ALA A 129 -11.45 -2.54 15.41
N ARG A 130 -12.45 -2.88 14.59
CA ARG A 130 -13.84 -2.47 14.75
C ARG A 130 -14.76 -3.68 14.54
N PRO A 131 -16.02 -3.64 14.95
CA PRO A 131 -16.94 -4.79 14.83
C PRO A 131 -17.04 -5.38 13.41
N HIS A 132 -16.91 -4.55 12.38
CA HIS A 132 -17.12 -4.95 10.99
C HIS A 132 -15.84 -5.05 10.16
N GLY A 133 -14.67 -4.83 10.77
CA GLY A 133 -13.38 -4.78 10.09
C GLY A 133 -12.36 -3.99 10.89
N TRP A 134 -11.65 -3.06 10.25
CA TRP A 134 -10.68 -2.21 10.95
C TRP A 134 -10.54 -0.85 10.27
N ILE A 135 -10.10 0.14 11.04
CA ILE A 135 -9.87 1.51 10.58
C ILE A 135 -8.37 1.78 10.54
N LEU A 136 -7.90 2.26 9.40
CA LEU A 136 -6.60 2.89 9.22
C LEU A 136 -6.73 4.39 9.49
N GLY A 137 -5.87 4.94 10.35
CA GLY A 137 -5.69 6.38 10.52
C GLY A 137 -4.29 6.80 10.08
N ILE A 138 -4.20 7.67 9.08
CA ILE A 138 -2.94 8.23 8.59
C ILE A 138 -2.90 9.72 8.90
N PRO A 139 -2.02 10.16 9.81
CA PRO A 139 -1.90 11.58 10.12
C PRO A 139 -1.21 12.36 9.01
N ASN A 140 -1.75 13.55 8.73
CA ASN A 140 -1.15 14.62 7.95
C ASN A 140 -0.92 15.83 8.88
N LYS A 141 -0.35 16.94 8.38
CA LYS A 141 -0.04 18.12 9.21
C LYS A 141 -1.23 18.72 9.97
N LYS A 142 -2.47 18.64 9.45
CA LYS A 142 -3.66 19.31 9.99
C LYS A 142 -4.90 18.44 9.99
N SER A 143 -4.78 17.17 9.59
CA SER A 143 -5.89 16.25 9.47
C SER A 143 -5.42 14.82 9.62
N ILE A 144 -6.35 13.92 9.88
CA ILE A 144 -6.12 12.48 9.80
C ILE A 144 -7.02 11.94 8.69
N TYR A 145 -6.42 11.23 7.74
CA TYR A 145 -7.16 10.43 6.78
C TYR A 145 -7.54 9.11 7.44
N TYR A 146 -8.84 8.81 7.48
CA TYR A 146 -9.37 7.56 8.01
C TYR A 146 -9.96 6.72 6.89
N GLU A 147 -9.66 5.44 6.88
CA GLU A 147 -10.22 4.46 5.97
C GLU A 147 -10.66 3.22 6.72
N TYR A 148 -11.95 2.86 6.63
CA TYR A 148 -12.52 1.66 7.22
C TYR A 148 -12.54 0.53 6.20
N PHE A 149 -11.81 -0.53 6.47
CA PHE A 149 -11.73 -1.75 5.67
C PHE A 149 -12.70 -2.78 6.20
N TYR A 150 -13.53 -3.35 5.33
CA TYR A 150 -14.56 -4.31 5.71
C TYR A 150 -14.87 -5.31 4.60
N ASN A 151 -15.70 -6.33 4.92
CA ASN A 151 -16.21 -7.28 3.94
C ASN A 151 -17.72 -7.11 3.77
N LYS A 152 -18.13 -6.65 2.59
CA LYS A 152 -19.56 -6.42 2.25
C LYS A 152 -20.43 -7.69 2.26
N LYS A 153 -19.83 -8.89 2.27
CA LYS A 153 -20.54 -10.16 2.42
C LYS A 153 -20.81 -10.49 3.89
N MET A 154 -20.03 -9.93 4.82
CA MET A 154 -20.10 -10.20 6.25
C MET A 154 -20.80 -9.08 7.02
N SER A 155 -20.78 -7.85 6.49
CA SER A 155 -21.37 -6.67 7.14
C SER A 155 -22.12 -5.80 6.15
N SER A 156 -23.28 -5.28 6.55
CA SER A 156 -24.02 -4.35 5.70
C SER A 156 -23.32 -2.99 5.64
N LYS A 157 -23.42 -2.32 4.49
CA LYS A 157 -22.88 -0.96 4.32
C LYS A 157 -23.45 0.00 5.38
N LYS A 158 -24.73 -0.16 5.75
CA LYS A 158 -25.39 0.68 6.75
C LYS A 158 -24.75 0.54 8.13
N ASP A 159 -24.46 -0.68 8.56
CA ASP A 159 -23.87 -0.93 9.88
C ASP A 159 -22.44 -0.38 9.93
N VAL A 160 -21.67 -0.55 8.86
CA VAL A 160 -20.31 0.00 8.76
C VAL A 160 -20.30 1.53 8.78
N ILE A 161 -21.24 2.19 8.07
CA ILE A 161 -21.41 3.66 8.13
C ILE A 161 -21.76 4.11 9.54
N SER A 162 -22.68 3.41 10.21
CA SER A 162 -23.09 3.74 11.59
C SER A 162 -21.90 3.66 12.53
N ASP A 163 -21.13 2.58 12.49
CA ASP A 163 -19.95 2.38 13.32
C ASP A 163 -18.83 3.40 13.00
N PHE A 164 -18.59 3.68 11.72
CA PHE A 164 -17.62 4.70 11.29
C PHE A 164 -17.98 6.07 11.85
N THR A 165 -19.27 6.45 11.72
CA THR A 165 -19.78 7.76 12.15
C THR A 165 -19.77 7.89 13.66
N GLU A 166 -20.22 6.87 14.38
CA GLU A 166 -20.21 6.85 15.84
C GLU A 166 -18.78 6.97 16.39
N PHE A 167 -17.82 6.24 15.81
CA PHE A 167 -16.45 6.21 16.28
C PHE A 167 -15.67 7.49 15.96
N LEU A 168 -15.80 8.02 14.75
CA LEU A 168 -15.00 9.18 14.30
C LEU A 168 -15.73 10.52 14.44
N GLY A 169 -17.04 10.52 14.62
CA GLY A 169 -17.88 11.73 14.64
C GLY A 169 -18.02 12.42 13.29
N ILE A 170 -17.69 11.73 12.18
CA ILE A 170 -17.79 12.24 10.81
C ILE A 170 -18.41 11.18 9.89
N GLN A 171 -19.02 11.62 8.79
CA GLN A 171 -19.57 10.72 7.77
C GLN A 171 -18.49 10.30 6.77
N PRO A 172 -18.54 9.07 6.24
CA PRO A 172 -17.65 8.68 5.14
C PRO A 172 -18.01 9.44 3.85
N GLU A 173 -16.97 9.88 3.14
CA GLU A 173 -17.08 10.66 1.91
C GLU A 173 -16.91 9.80 0.66
N LYS A 174 -16.09 8.76 0.74
CA LYS A 174 -15.75 7.88 -0.39
C LYS A 174 -16.01 6.42 -0.04
N TYR A 175 -16.34 5.64 -1.08
CA TYR A 175 -16.58 4.20 -0.99
C TYR A 175 -15.83 3.50 -2.12
N GLN A 176 -15.13 2.42 -1.82
CA GLN A 176 -14.32 1.70 -2.80
C GLN A 176 -14.53 0.18 -2.68
N TYR A 177 -14.39 -0.51 -3.81
CA TYR A 177 -14.16 -1.96 -3.81
C TYR A 177 -12.65 -2.20 -3.77
N ILE A 178 -12.24 -3.13 -2.91
CA ILE A 178 -10.87 -3.55 -2.80
C ILE A 178 -10.74 -4.91 -3.46
N ASN A 179 -9.83 -5.00 -4.41
CA ASN A 179 -9.42 -6.24 -5.02
C ASN A 179 -7.99 -6.52 -4.60
N ASN A 180 -7.79 -7.64 -3.93
CA ASN A 180 -6.46 -8.12 -3.53
C ASN A 180 -6.00 -9.14 -4.57
N TYR A 181 -4.98 -8.82 -5.36
CA TYR A 181 -4.52 -9.62 -6.49
C TYR A 181 -3.06 -9.39 -6.81
N PHE A 182 -2.49 -10.30 -7.58
CA PHE A 182 -1.20 -10.12 -8.25
C PHE A 182 -1.20 -10.83 -9.61
N ALA A 183 -0.38 -10.36 -10.54
CA ALA A 183 -0.18 -11.02 -11.83
C ALA A 183 0.84 -12.15 -11.71
N ASP A 184 0.62 -13.24 -12.44
CA ASP A 184 1.50 -14.43 -12.44
C ASP A 184 2.90 -14.15 -12.97
N ASP A 185 3.02 -13.21 -13.92
CA ASP A 185 4.27 -12.80 -14.55
C ASP A 185 4.43 -11.28 -14.40
N ILE A 186 5.63 -10.82 -14.02
CA ILE A 186 5.95 -9.39 -14.01
C ILE A 186 6.36 -8.86 -15.38
N PHE A 187 6.52 -9.71 -16.37
CA PHE A 187 6.94 -9.34 -17.71
C PHE A 187 5.80 -9.50 -18.73
N VAL A 188 5.58 -8.46 -19.50
CA VAL A 188 4.66 -8.47 -20.65
C VAL A 188 5.46 -8.03 -21.87
N GLY A 189 5.47 -8.88 -22.92
CA GLY A 189 6.34 -8.65 -24.07
C GLY A 189 7.83 -8.89 -23.78
N GLU A 190 8.69 -8.19 -24.51
CA GLU A 190 10.14 -8.39 -24.46
C GLU A 190 10.85 -7.39 -23.55
N ARG A 191 10.30 -6.18 -23.38
CA ARG A 191 10.93 -5.04 -22.71
C ARG A 191 10.15 -4.49 -21.52
N THR A 192 8.92 -4.97 -21.30
CA THR A 192 8.00 -4.38 -20.32
C THR A 192 7.93 -5.17 -19.03
N ILE A 193 8.16 -4.46 -17.92
CA ILE A 193 7.88 -4.89 -16.55
C ILE A 193 6.54 -4.27 -16.13
N ILE A 194 5.53 -5.06 -15.76
CA ILE A 194 4.32 -4.53 -15.14
C ILE A 194 4.56 -4.28 -13.66
N ASN A 195 4.06 -3.14 -13.16
CA ASN A 195 4.29 -2.72 -11.78
C ASN A 195 3.10 -1.88 -11.25
N GLY A 196 3.19 -1.46 -10.00
CA GLY A 196 2.07 -0.76 -9.36
C GLY A 196 0.80 -1.61 -9.36
N SER A 197 -0.36 -0.97 -9.43
CA SER A 197 -1.65 -1.65 -9.48
C SER A 197 -1.90 -2.44 -10.78
N ARG A 198 -1.02 -2.35 -11.78
CA ARG A 198 -1.04 -3.25 -12.93
C ARG A 198 -0.55 -4.66 -12.59
N HIS A 199 0.37 -4.78 -11.64
CA HIS A 199 0.90 -6.07 -11.19
C HIS A 199 0.25 -6.56 -9.90
N TYR A 200 0.08 -5.68 -8.90
CA TYR A 200 -0.21 -6.07 -7.52
C TYR A 200 -1.09 -5.06 -6.81
N SER A 201 -2.08 -5.54 -6.09
CA SER A 201 -2.90 -4.75 -5.17
C SER A 201 -3.19 -5.55 -3.91
N LEU A 202 -2.94 -4.94 -2.78
CA LEU A 202 -3.22 -5.50 -1.45
C LEU A 202 -3.64 -4.38 -0.50
N GLU A 203 -4.48 -4.70 0.46
CA GLU A 203 -4.85 -3.78 1.53
C GLU A 203 -3.62 -3.25 2.28
N PRO A 204 -3.71 -2.04 2.89
CA PRO A 204 -2.54 -1.36 3.44
C PRO A 204 -2.18 -1.73 4.88
N LEU A 205 -2.64 -2.86 5.44
CA LEU A 205 -2.45 -3.20 6.86
C LEU A 205 -1.00 -3.06 7.33
N GLU A 206 -0.04 -3.48 6.52
CA GLU A 206 1.40 -3.36 6.84
C GLU A 206 2.14 -2.30 6.00
N SER A 207 1.41 -1.44 5.26
CA SER A 207 1.98 -0.36 4.43
C SER A 207 3.01 -0.83 3.38
N MET A 208 2.87 -2.05 2.85
CA MET A 208 3.87 -2.75 2.04
C MET A 208 3.92 -2.34 0.56
N SER A 209 2.92 -1.59 0.06
CA SER A 209 2.75 -1.38 -1.38
C SER A 209 3.95 -0.73 -2.06
N LEU A 210 4.49 0.37 -1.53
CA LEU A 210 5.66 1.05 -2.12
C LEU A 210 6.91 0.18 -2.12
N GLN A 211 7.14 -0.58 -1.04
CA GLN A 211 8.26 -1.50 -0.97
C GLN A 211 8.11 -2.61 -2.02
N THR A 212 6.89 -3.15 -2.17
CA THR A 212 6.59 -4.17 -3.18
C THR A 212 6.85 -3.64 -4.60
N TYR A 213 6.36 -2.45 -4.93
CA TYR A 213 6.57 -1.84 -6.24
C TYR A 213 8.05 -1.61 -6.55
N LYS A 214 8.82 -1.12 -5.58
CA LYS A 214 10.29 -1.00 -5.71
C LYS A 214 10.93 -2.36 -5.97
N ASP A 215 10.55 -3.37 -5.21
CA ASP A 215 11.14 -4.70 -5.31
C ASP A 215 10.80 -5.40 -6.63
N VAL A 216 9.58 -5.24 -7.13
CA VAL A 216 9.18 -5.72 -8.47
C VAL A 216 10.03 -5.07 -9.55
N ALA A 217 10.12 -3.73 -9.56
CA ALA A 217 10.95 -3.00 -10.52
C ALA A 217 12.41 -3.44 -10.47
N MET A 218 12.99 -3.56 -9.26
CA MET A 218 14.39 -3.97 -9.10
C MET A 218 14.67 -5.41 -9.56
N LYS A 219 13.72 -6.33 -9.37
CA LYS A 219 13.87 -7.72 -9.84
C LYS A 219 13.73 -7.80 -11.35
N GLY A 220 12.79 -7.04 -11.94
CA GLY A 220 12.67 -6.91 -13.37
C GLY A 220 13.92 -6.30 -14.02
N LEU A 221 14.46 -5.21 -13.48
CA LEU A 221 15.71 -4.61 -13.95
C LEU A 221 16.90 -5.58 -13.86
N LYS A 222 17.01 -6.37 -12.78
CA LYS A 222 18.05 -7.39 -12.65
C LYS A 222 17.99 -8.47 -13.74
N TYR A 223 16.81 -8.77 -14.25
CA TYR A 223 16.65 -9.63 -15.42
C TYR A 223 17.24 -8.96 -16.68
N PHE A 224 16.87 -7.71 -16.96
CA PHE A 224 17.39 -6.99 -18.13
C PHE A 224 18.89 -6.76 -18.08
N PHE A 225 19.48 -6.65 -16.89
CA PHE A 225 20.94 -6.59 -16.71
C PHE A 225 21.62 -7.97 -16.68
N GLY A 226 20.92 -9.06 -16.97
CA GLY A 226 21.48 -10.41 -17.01
C GLY A 226 21.90 -10.98 -15.64
N ILE A 227 21.47 -10.37 -14.53
CA ILE A 227 21.78 -10.82 -13.16
C ILE A 227 20.84 -11.94 -12.71
N LEU A 228 19.61 -11.94 -13.18
CA LEU A 228 18.59 -12.96 -12.91
C LEU A 228 18.04 -13.48 -14.23
N THR A 229 17.61 -14.73 -14.25
CA THR A 229 16.74 -15.24 -15.30
C THR A 229 15.30 -14.73 -15.08
N LYS A 230 14.47 -14.73 -16.13
CA LYS A 230 13.04 -14.39 -16.05
C LYS A 230 12.33 -15.23 -14.97
N LYS A 231 12.60 -16.54 -14.93
CA LYS A 231 12.04 -17.47 -13.95
C LYS A 231 12.43 -17.12 -12.51
N GLU A 232 13.67 -16.76 -12.28
CA GLU A 232 14.16 -16.37 -10.95
C GLU A 232 13.55 -15.04 -10.49
N ALA A 233 13.43 -14.06 -11.39
CA ALA A 233 12.80 -12.78 -11.09
C ALA A 233 11.33 -12.97 -10.68
N ASN A 234 10.55 -13.70 -11.48
CA ASN A 234 9.15 -14.05 -11.18
C ASN A 234 9.03 -14.81 -9.85
N LYS A 235 9.86 -15.85 -9.65
CA LYS A 235 9.83 -16.62 -8.40
C LYS A 235 10.09 -15.74 -7.18
N LYS A 236 11.08 -14.85 -7.23
CA LYS A 236 11.39 -13.95 -6.11
C LYS A 236 10.27 -12.96 -5.82
N VAL A 237 9.55 -12.51 -6.84
CA VAL A 237 8.37 -11.65 -6.66
C VAL A 237 7.22 -12.46 -6.06
N PHE A 238 6.93 -13.63 -6.59
CA PHE A 238 5.92 -14.53 -6.05
C PHE A 238 6.17 -14.87 -4.58
N ASP A 239 7.38 -15.32 -4.23
CA ASP A 239 7.76 -15.66 -2.85
C ASP A 239 7.57 -14.46 -1.89
N MET A 240 7.86 -13.25 -2.36
CA MET A 240 7.64 -12.02 -1.60
C MET A 240 6.14 -11.77 -1.36
N ILE A 241 5.30 -11.90 -2.40
CA ILE A 241 3.85 -11.70 -2.27
C ILE A 241 3.22 -12.74 -1.34
N MET A 242 3.63 -14.00 -1.44
CA MET A 242 3.17 -15.06 -0.54
C MET A 242 3.57 -14.79 0.91
N LYS A 243 4.75 -14.23 1.13
CA LYS A 243 5.16 -13.78 2.46
C LYS A 243 4.23 -12.69 3.01
N TRP A 244 3.84 -11.72 2.17
CA TRP A 244 2.91 -10.67 2.58
C TRP A 244 1.51 -11.23 2.84
N GLU A 245 0.98 -12.10 1.98
CA GLU A 245 -0.29 -12.79 2.21
C GLU A 245 -0.28 -13.49 3.57
N SER A 246 0.76 -14.29 3.85
CA SER A 246 0.90 -15.00 5.12
C SER A 246 1.03 -14.06 6.31
N THR A 247 1.75 -12.95 6.18
CA THR A 247 1.89 -11.96 7.25
C THR A 247 0.55 -11.31 7.59
N LEU A 248 -0.25 -10.94 6.57
CA LEU A 248 -1.57 -10.36 6.79
C LEU A 248 -2.54 -11.35 7.44
N LEU A 249 -2.57 -12.59 6.95
CA LEU A 249 -3.39 -13.64 7.56
C LEU A 249 -2.99 -13.89 9.02
N TRP A 250 -1.70 -13.87 9.32
CA TRP A 250 -1.23 -13.97 10.71
C TRP A 250 -1.76 -12.82 11.60
N CYS A 251 -1.80 -11.59 11.09
CA CYS A 251 -2.42 -10.47 11.79
C CYS A 251 -3.91 -10.73 12.05
N TYR A 252 -4.67 -11.17 11.04
CA TYR A 252 -6.10 -11.49 11.18
C TYR A 252 -6.37 -12.68 12.11
N HIS A 253 -5.50 -13.69 12.09
CA HIS A 253 -5.61 -14.85 12.99
C HIS A 253 -5.45 -14.46 14.47
N SER A 254 -4.77 -13.35 14.78
CA SER A 254 -4.73 -12.81 16.14
C SER A 254 -6.11 -12.40 16.64
N GLY A 255 -7.06 -12.14 15.71
CA GLY A 255 -8.42 -11.72 16.01
C GLY A 255 -8.51 -10.30 16.55
N SER A 256 -9.60 -10.02 17.24
CA SER A 256 -9.84 -8.74 17.91
C SER A 256 -10.65 -8.96 19.19
N ILE A 257 -10.91 -7.87 19.92
CA ILE A 257 -11.84 -7.89 21.06
C ILE A 257 -13.31 -8.14 20.65
N TYR A 258 -13.61 -8.07 19.35
CA TYR A 258 -14.97 -8.22 18.83
C TYR A 258 -15.26 -9.66 18.40
N ASP A 259 -16.36 -10.22 18.90
CA ASP A 259 -16.90 -11.52 18.46
C ASP A 259 -18.01 -11.30 17.44
N THR A 260 -17.62 -11.09 16.19
CA THR A 260 -18.54 -10.77 15.07
C THR A 260 -18.33 -11.71 13.89
N ASN A 261 -19.28 -11.70 12.94
CA ASN A 261 -19.19 -12.50 11.71
C ASN A 261 -17.90 -12.17 10.92
N PHE A 262 -17.51 -10.89 10.86
CA PHE A 262 -16.29 -10.48 10.18
C PHE A 262 -15.04 -11.11 10.85
N TRP A 263 -14.88 -10.95 12.16
CA TRP A 263 -13.70 -11.43 12.86
C TRP A 263 -13.66 -12.96 12.96
N ASN A 264 -14.84 -13.60 13.07
CA ASN A 264 -14.94 -15.06 13.01
C ASN A 264 -14.57 -15.61 11.65
N TYR A 265 -14.91 -14.91 10.57
CA TYR A 265 -14.47 -15.26 9.22
C TYR A 265 -12.97 -15.02 9.04
N ALA A 266 -12.47 -13.84 9.41
CA ALA A 266 -11.08 -13.42 9.18
C ALA A 266 -10.06 -14.31 9.88
N LYS A 267 -10.33 -14.69 11.15
CA LYS A 267 -9.41 -15.56 11.93
C LYS A 267 -9.41 -17.03 11.51
N ASN A 268 -10.35 -17.46 10.67
CA ASN A 268 -10.46 -18.83 10.19
C ASN A 268 -10.14 -18.97 8.69
N LEU A 269 -9.54 -17.96 8.06
CA LEU A 269 -9.04 -18.07 6.69
C LEU A 269 -7.81 -18.99 6.67
N ASP A 270 -7.82 -19.97 5.77
CA ASP A 270 -6.68 -20.88 5.59
C ASP A 270 -5.53 -20.16 4.87
N TYR A 271 -4.31 -20.54 5.22
CA TYR A 271 -3.15 -20.18 4.41
C TYR A 271 -3.21 -20.87 3.05
N ARG A 272 -2.57 -20.30 2.07
CA ARG A 272 -2.39 -20.95 0.76
C ARG A 272 -1.45 -22.15 0.92
N ASP A 273 -1.81 -23.30 0.33
CA ASP A 273 -0.99 -24.52 0.28
C ASP A 273 0.30 -24.34 -0.55
#